data_87056d0ed852fdbd59bebdcd761b27a7
#
_entry.id   87056d0ed852fdbd59bebdcd761b27a7
#
_cell.length_a   1.000
_cell.length_b   1.000
_cell.length_c   1.000
_cell.angle_alpha   90.00
_cell.angle_beta   90.00
_cell.angle_gamma   90.00
#
_symmetry.space_group_name_H-M   'P 1'
#
loop_
_entity.id
_entity.type
_entity.pdbx_description
1 polymer ?
#
loop_
_entity_poly.entity_id
_entity_poly.type
_entity_poly.pdbx_seq_one_letter_code
_entity_poly.pdbx_strand_id
1 'polypeptide(L)'
;MAEYRFSTTWQVKAPLQTVWDILCHPDMWPHWWKSLEQIIEIEKGDLQGIGALHRYTWKGVLPYRITFDIHVLTIMPLRLLEGQASGEVEGVGQWSLFFNGTDTIVRYDWHIRTNTRWMNCLAPIAAPLFRWNHDSVMREGAKGLARKLGTRVDMR
;
A
#
# COMPACT_ATOMS: atom_id res chain seq x y z
N MET A 1 13.35 -1.44 -18.46
CA MET A 1 12.76 -1.41 -17.12
C MET A 1 11.74 -2.53 -16.98
N ALA A 2 11.70 -3.15 -15.81
CA ALA A 2 10.72 -4.18 -15.53
C ALA A 2 9.43 -3.57 -15.00
N GLU A 3 8.29 -4.06 -15.49
CA GLU A 3 6.97 -3.64 -15.04
C GLU A 3 6.31 -4.75 -14.22
N TYR A 4 5.58 -4.34 -13.18
CA TYR A 4 4.86 -5.25 -12.30
C TYR A 4 3.46 -4.72 -12.05
N ARG A 5 2.50 -5.64 -12.03
CA ARG A 5 1.11 -5.35 -11.67
C ARG A 5 0.70 -6.28 -10.57
N PHE A 6 0.30 -5.73 -9.45
CA PHE A 6 -0.18 -6.49 -8.31
C PHE A 6 -1.56 -6.00 -7.93
N SER A 7 -2.43 -6.92 -7.58
CA SER A 7 -3.76 -6.60 -7.09
C SER A 7 -4.03 -7.46 -5.87
N THR A 8 -4.44 -6.85 -4.78
CA THR A 8 -4.72 -7.52 -3.52
C THR A 8 -6.06 -7.04 -3.00
N THR A 9 -6.86 -7.96 -2.49
CA THR A 9 -8.16 -7.65 -1.89
C THR A 9 -8.16 -8.08 -0.43
N TRP A 10 -8.56 -7.16 0.46
CA TRP A 10 -8.83 -7.46 1.86
C TRP A 10 -10.34 -7.40 2.09
N GLN A 11 -10.86 -8.42 2.75
CA GLN A 11 -12.24 -8.42 3.23
C GLN A 11 -12.21 -8.17 4.72
N VAL A 12 -12.71 -7.02 5.14
CA VAL A 12 -12.59 -6.53 6.52
C VAL A 12 -13.95 -6.52 7.19
N LYS A 13 -14.09 -7.23 8.31
CA LYS A 13 -15.34 -7.23 9.09
C LYS A 13 -15.43 -5.99 9.97
N ALA A 14 -15.60 -4.85 9.33
CA ALA A 14 -15.73 -3.56 10.00
C ALA A 14 -16.49 -2.58 9.10
N PRO A 15 -17.09 -1.53 9.67
CA PRO A 15 -17.79 -0.52 8.87
C PRO A 15 -16.86 0.22 7.93
N LEU A 16 -17.39 0.65 6.80
CA LEU A 16 -16.64 1.36 5.77
C LEU A 16 -15.92 2.60 6.33
N GLN A 17 -16.60 3.39 7.16
CA GLN A 17 -16.00 4.59 7.74
C GLN A 17 -14.79 4.27 8.61
N THR A 18 -14.88 3.20 9.39
CA THR A 18 -13.78 2.77 10.28
C THR A 18 -12.54 2.40 9.47
N VAL A 19 -12.73 1.64 8.40
CA VAL A 19 -11.62 1.20 7.54
C VAL A 19 -11.04 2.39 6.78
N TRP A 20 -11.90 3.24 6.24
CA TRP A 20 -11.48 4.45 5.54
C TRP A 20 -10.62 5.35 6.43
N ASP A 21 -11.06 5.59 7.67
CA ASP A 21 -10.36 6.48 8.60
C ASP A 21 -8.94 5.98 8.90
N ILE A 22 -8.75 4.66 8.91
CA ILE A 22 -7.42 4.08 9.12
C ILE A 22 -6.55 4.24 7.87
N LEU A 23 -7.10 3.97 6.70
CA LEU A 23 -6.33 4.01 5.46
C LEU A 23 -5.94 5.42 5.03
N CYS A 24 -6.74 6.42 5.33
CA CYS A 24 -6.41 7.79 4.95
C CYS A 24 -5.46 8.51 5.92
N HIS A 25 -4.91 7.80 6.91
CA HIS A 25 -3.88 8.31 7.81
C HIS A 25 -2.61 7.45 7.71
N PRO A 26 -1.88 7.53 6.59
CA PRO A 26 -0.70 6.68 6.37
C PRO A 26 0.42 6.91 7.37
N ASP A 27 0.49 8.09 7.98
CA ASP A 27 1.44 8.41 9.05
C ASP A 27 1.30 7.46 10.24
N MET A 28 0.11 6.87 10.43
CA MET A 28 -0.14 5.92 11.51
C MET A 28 0.05 4.47 11.11
N TRP A 29 0.24 4.18 9.82
CA TRP A 29 0.39 2.80 9.34
C TRP A 29 1.53 2.02 10.00
N PRO A 30 2.69 2.58 10.32
CA PRO A 30 3.75 1.82 10.99
C PRO A 30 3.33 1.22 12.33
N HIS A 31 2.30 1.78 12.97
CA HIS A 31 1.81 1.28 14.27
C HIS A 31 1.07 -0.06 14.15
N TRP A 32 0.55 -0.39 12.96
CA TRP A 32 -0.17 -1.64 12.76
C TRP A 32 0.32 -2.45 11.56
N TRP A 33 1.10 -1.86 10.65
CA TRP A 33 1.63 -2.53 9.47
C TRP A 33 3.13 -2.76 9.64
N LYS A 34 3.47 -3.94 10.10
CA LYS A 34 4.86 -4.30 10.47
C LYS A 34 5.85 -4.12 9.32
N SER A 35 5.44 -4.39 8.08
CA SER A 35 6.31 -4.28 6.91
C SER A 35 6.68 -2.83 6.58
N LEU A 36 5.91 -1.87 7.04
CA LEU A 36 6.23 -0.45 6.86
C LEU A 36 7.09 0.00 8.04
N GLU A 37 8.39 0.09 7.80
CA GLU A 37 9.34 0.44 8.86
C GLU A 37 9.32 1.93 9.17
N GLN A 38 9.13 2.77 8.13
CA GLN A 38 9.19 4.21 8.31
C GLN A 38 8.32 4.91 7.27
N ILE A 39 7.70 5.99 7.67
CA ILE A 39 7.03 6.93 6.78
C ILE A 39 7.41 8.34 7.22
N ILE A 40 7.78 9.19 6.26
CA ILE A 40 8.17 10.58 6.51
C ILE A 40 7.32 11.48 5.63
N GLU A 41 6.67 12.47 6.23
CA GLU A 41 5.97 13.50 5.47
C GLU A 41 6.99 14.50 4.94
N ILE A 42 7.12 14.58 3.60
CA ILE A 42 8.05 15.50 2.93
C ILE A 42 7.32 16.81 2.64
N GLU A 43 6.10 16.72 2.11
CA GLU A 43 5.25 17.87 1.82
C GLU A 43 3.85 17.63 2.36
N LYS A 44 3.28 18.64 2.98
CA LYS A 44 1.93 18.61 3.44
C LYS A 44 1.01 18.96 2.28
N GLY A 45 -0.02 18.18 2.06
CA GLY A 45 -0.99 18.45 1.02
C GLY A 45 -1.95 19.58 1.41
N ASP A 46 -3.04 19.69 0.65
CA ASP A 46 -4.12 20.62 0.99
C ASP A 46 -4.86 20.11 2.25
N LEU A 47 -5.97 20.77 2.59
CA LEU A 47 -6.75 20.40 3.78
C LEU A 47 -7.30 18.98 3.74
N GLN A 48 -7.45 18.41 2.55
CA GLN A 48 -7.91 17.03 2.36
C GLN A 48 -6.77 16.04 2.27
N GLY A 49 -5.53 16.51 2.09
CA GLY A 49 -4.34 15.68 1.93
C GLY A 49 -3.91 15.49 0.48
N ILE A 50 -4.62 16.07 -0.49
CA ILE A 50 -4.24 15.99 -1.91
C ILE A 50 -2.98 16.82 -2.12
N GLY A 51 -2.01 16.24 -2.85
CA GLY A 51 -0.71 16.87 -3.06
C GLY A 51 0.32 16.54 -2.00
N ALA A 52 -0.05 15.83 -0.93
CA ALA A 52 0.90 15.40 0.09
C ALA A 52 1.96 14.50 -0.53
N LEU A 53 3.19 14.63 -0.05
CA LEU A 53 4.31 13.79 -0.46
C LEU A 53 4.87 13.08 0.76
N HIS A 54 4.85 11.75 0.73
CA HIS A 54 5.35 10.91 1.81
C HIS A 54 6.42 9.97 1.30
N ARG A 55 7.45 9.75 2.11
CA ARG A 55 8.48 8.77 1.83
C ARG A 55 8.28 7.53 2.68
N TYR A 56 8.13 6.39 2.00
CA TYR A 56 7.89 5.10 2.62
C TYR A 56 9.14 4.23 2.54
N THR A 57 9.45 3.54 3.64
CA THR A 57 10.49 2.51 3.66
C THR A 57 9.85 1.19 4.06
N TRP A 58 9.85 0.24 3.14
CA TRP A 58 9.23 -1.08 3.29
C TRP A 58 10.27 -2.17 3.44
N LYS A 59 9.99 -3.14 4.27
CA LYS A 59 10.79 -4.35 4.43
C LYS A 59 9.84 -5.56 4.48
N GLY A 60 9.86 -6.36 3.42
CA GLY A 60 9.10 -7.61 3.33
C GLY A 60 9.97 -8.82 3.70
N VAL A 61 9.71 -9.96 3.03
CA VAL A 61 10.47 -11.21 3.28
C VAL A 61 11.85 -11.19 2.65
N LEU A 62 12.06 -10.41 1.59
CA LEU A 62 13.37 -10.31 0.94
C LEU A 62 14.34 -9.51 1.81
N PRO A 63 15.65 -9.79 1.72
CA PRO A 63 16.65 -9.21 2.62
C PRO A 63 17.09 -7.81 2.21
N TYR A 64 16.16 -6.97 1.76
CA TYR A 64 16.46 -5.59 1.40
C TYR A 64 15.25 -4.70 1.72
N ARG A 65 15.53 -3.40 1.82
CA ARG A 65 14.50 -2.37 2.01
C ARG A 65 14.25 -1.68 0.69
N ILE A 66 13.00 -1.29 0.47
CA ILE A 66 12.62 -0.47 -0.68
C ILE A 66 12.10 0.86 -0.15
N THR A 67 12.68 1.94 -0.65
CA THR A 67 12.28 3.30 -0.29
C THR A 67 11.76 4.00 -1.55
N PHE A 68 10.60 4.59 -1.46
CA PHE A 68 10.03 5.38 -2.54
C PHE A 68 9.07 6.43 -1.97
N ASP A 69 8.81 7.44 -2.80
CA ASP A 69 7.91 8.51 -2.44
C ASP A 69 6.55 8.30 -3.09
N ILE A 70 5.49 8.66 -2.37
CA ILE A 70 4.13 8.68 -2.89
C ILE A 70 3.60 10.10 -2.85
N HIS A 71 3.18 10.59 -4.01
CA HIS A 71 2.51 11.86 -4.17
C HIS A 71 1.01 11.59 -4.28
N VAL A 72 0.24 12.09 -3.34
CA VAL A 72 -1.22 11.86 -3.29
C VAL A 72 -1.89 12.66 -4.42
N LEU A 73 -2.54 11.94 -5.33
CA LEU A 73 -3.19 12.53 -6.51
C LEU A 73 -4.68 12.73 -6.31
N THR A 74 -5.37 11.73 -5.76
CA THR A 74 -6.82 11.71 -5.68
C THR A 74 -7.27 11.16 -4.35
N ILE A 75 -8.22 11.83 -3.73
CA ILE A 75 -8.92 11.34 -2.54
C ILE A 75 -10.42 11.52 -2.80
N MET A 76 -11.12 10.39 -2.90
CA MET A 76 -12.58 10.37 -2.95
C MET A 76 -13.06 9.70 -1.66
N PRO A 77 -13.58 10.47 -0.69
CA PRO A 77 -13.91 9.93 0.63
C PRO A 77 -14.75 8.67 0.57
N LEU A 78 -14.35 7.67 1.36
CA LEU A 78 -14.98 6.36 1.48
C LEU A 78 -14.88 5.46 0.23
N ARG A 79 -14.17 5.91 -0.81
CA ARG A 79 -14.13 5.20 -2.09
C ARG A 79 -12.75 4.97 -2.65
N LEU A 80 -11.87 5.99 -2.65
CA LEU A 80 -10.65 5.94 -3.46
C LEU A 80 -9.53 6.79 -2.87
N LEU A 81 -8.34 6.20 -2.83
CA LEU A 81 -7.08 6.90 -2.59
C LEU A 81 -6.14 6.53 -3.73
N GLU A 82 -5.58 7.51 -4.40
CA GLU A 82 -4.64 7.26 -5.49
C GLU A 82 -3.38 8.06 -5.27
N GLY A 83 -2.23 7.43 -5.49
CA GLY A 83 -0.94 8.07 -5.36
C GLY A 83 0.02 7.66 -6.47
N GLN A 84 0.94 8.56 -6.80
CA GLN A 84 2.00 8.31 -7.76
C GLN A 84 3.30 8.04 -7.03
N ALA A 85 3.93 6.92 -7.36
CA ALA A 85 5.21 6.52 -6.80
C ALA A 85 6.37 7.06 -7.63
N SER A 86 7.44 7.45 -6.95
CA SER A 86 8.70 7.85 -7.58
C SER A 86 9.86 7.42 -6.69
N GLY A 87 11.06 7.32 -7.28
CA GLY A 87 12.27 6.86 -6.59
C GLY A 87 12.70 5.49 -7.09
N GLU A 88 12.90 4.54 -6.19
CA GLU A 88 13.33 3.18 -6.58
C GLU A 88 12.28 2.47 -7.42
N VAL A 89 11.00 2.84 -7.27
CA VAL A 89 9.92 2.39 -8.13
C VAL A 89 9.15 3.58 -8.65
N GLU A 90 8.56 3.45 -9.82
CA GLU A 90 7.69 4.47 -10.42
C GLU A 90 6.38 3.84 -10.84
N GLY A 91 5.30 4.57 -10.68
CA GLY A 91 4.00 4.09 -11.11
C GLY A 91 2.87 4.63 -10.27
N VAL A 92 1.77 3.89 -10.21
CA VAL A 92 0.56 4.34 -9.53
C VAL A 92 0.04 3.24 -8.59
N GLY A 93 -0.32 3.65 -7.40
CA GLY A 93 -1.01 2.82 -6.43
C GLY A 93 -2.41 3.36 -6.18
N GLN A 94 -3.38 2.47 -6.09
CA GLN A 94 -4.77 2.85 -5.91
C GLN A 94 -5.46 1.96 -4.90
N TRP A 95 -6.03 2.57 -3.86
CA TRP A 95 -6.87 1.91 -2.87
C TRP A 95 -8.32 2.20 -3.22
N SER A 96 -9.12 1.15 -3.36
CA SER A 96 -10.55 1.26 -3.63
C SER A 96 -11.31 0.56 -2.52
N LEU A 97 -12.38 1.17 -2.02
CA LEU A 97 -13.18 0.63 -0.93
C LEU A 97 -14.65 0.59 -1.32
N PHE A 98 -15.35 -0.43 -0.88
CA PHE A 98 -16.80 -0.46 -0.90
C PHE A 98 -17.33 -1.40 0.18
N PHE A 99 -18.57 -1.16 0.60
CA PHE A 99 -19.25 -1.99 1.60
C PHE A 99 -20.23 -2.92 0.88
N ASN A 100 -20.10 -4.24 1.13
CA ASN A 100 -20.93 -5.22 0.44
C ASN A 100 -22.23 -5.59 1.18
N GLY A 101 -22.57 -4.84 2.24
CA GLY A 101 -23.71 -5.11 3.09
C GLY A 101 -23.34 -5.74 4.44
N THR A 102 -22.20 -6.37 4.54
CA THR A 102 -21.70 -6.99 5.78
C THR A 102 -20.26 -6.61 6.09
N ASP A 103 -19.41 -6.56 5.09
CA ASP A 103 -17.98 -6.32 5.22
C ASP A 103 -17.54 -5.17 4.33
N THR A 104 -16.40 -4.56 4.68
CA THR A 104 -15.74 -3.59 3.82
C THR A 104 -14.73 -4.32 2.96
N ILE A 105 -14.83 -4.14 1.66
CA ILE A 105 -13.90 -4.70 0.69
C ILE A 105 -12.90 -3.63 0.32
N VAL A 106 -11.61 -3.92 0.53
CA VAL A 106 -10.50 -3.05 0.21
C VAL A 106 -9.69 -3.69 -0.89
N ARG A 107 -9.53 -3.00 -2.00
CA ARG A 107 -8.70 -3.47 -3.10
C ARG A 107 -7.54 -2.52 -3.28
N TYR A 108 -6.33 -3.07 -3.37
CA TYR A 108 -5.13 -2.31 -3.69
C TYR A 108 -4.56 -2.77 -5.02
N ASP A 109 -4.51 -1.84 -5.97
CA ASP A 109 -3.90 -2.06 -7.28
C ASP A 109 -2.60 -1.29 -7.35
N TRP A 110 -1.53 -2.00 -7.68
CA TRP A 110 -0.17 -1.46 -7.70
C TRP A 110 0.46 -1.76 -9.06
N HIS A 111 0.60 -0.71 -9.88
CA HIS A 111 1.21 -0.82 -11.20
C HIS A 111 2.48 0.02 -11.21
N ILE A 112 3.62 -0.65 -11.24
CA ILE A 112 4.91 0.00 -11.06
C ILE A 112 5.94 -0.48 -12.06
N ARG A 113 6.99 0.34 -12.21
CA ARG A 113 8.23 0.02 -12.91
C ARG A 113 9.38 0.18 -11.92
N THR A 114 10.36 -0.70 -12.01
CA THR A 114 11.54 -0.62 -11.15
C THR A 114 12.63 0.20 -11.83
N ASN A 115 13.28 1.08 -11.06
CA ASN A 115 14.36 1.94 -11.53
C ASN A 115 15.73 1.47 -11.03
N THR A 116 15.77 0.56 -10.06
CA THR A 116 17.02 0.05 -9.51
C THR A 116 17.66 -0.92 -10.50
N ARG A 117 18.92 -0.69 -10.86
CA ARG A 117 19.61 -1.49 -11.88
C ARG A 117 19.61 -2.99 -11.58
N TRP A 118 19.91 -3.37 -10.34
CA TRP A 118 19.95 -4.78 -9.96
C TRP A 118 18.56 -5.43 -10.06
N MET A 119 17.50 -4.71 -9.74
CA MET A 119 16.13 -5.21 -9.87
C MET A 119 15.78 -5.41 -11.35
N ASN A 120 16.21 -4.48 -12.21
CA ASN A 120 15.98 -4.59 -13.66
C ASN A 120 16.76 -5.74 -14.29
N CYS A 121 18.00 -5.95 -13.86
CA CYS A 121 18.83 -7.05 -14.35
C CYS A 121 18.27 -8.42 -14.01
N LEU A 122 17.62 -8.53 -12.86
CA LEU A 122 17.04 -9.79 -12.38
C LEU A 122 15.58 -9.98 -12.79
N ALA A 123 14.98 -9.00 -13.50
CA ALA A 123 13.55 -8.99 -13.81
C ALA A 123 13.00 -10.31 -14.37
N PRO A 124 13.66 -11.01 -15.33
CA PRO A 124 13.11 -12.24 -15.89
C PRO A 124 12.93 -13.37 -14.89
N ILE A 125 13.75 -13.42 -13.85
CA ILE A 125 13.71 -14.48 -12.83
C ILE A 125 13.23 -13.96 -11.48
N ALA A 126 13.18 -12.63 -11.29
CA ALA A 126 12.85 -12.01 -10.03
C ALA A 126 11.34 -11.73 -9.87
N ALA A 127 10.57 -11.75 -10.96
CA ALA A 127 9.13 -11.45 -10.89
C ALA A 127 8.39 -12.29 -9.84
N PRO A 128 8.58 -13.62 -9.75
CA PRO A 128 7.95 -14.42 -8.71
C PRO A 128 8.38 -14.02 -7.30
N LEU A 129 9.66 -13.64 -7.13
CA LEU A 129 10.18 -13.19 -5.83
C LEU A 129 9.56 -11.87 -5.41
N PHE A 130 9.42 -10.92 -6.34
CA PHE A 130 8.82 -9.62 -6.05
C PHE A 130 7.33 -9.75 -5.74
N ARG A 131 6.64 -10.65 -6.45
CA ARG A 131 5.24 -10.97 -6.16
C ARG A 131 5.10 -11.57 -4.77
N TRP A 132 5.95 -12.52 -4.44
CA TRP A 132 5.96 -13.15 -3.12
C TRP A 132 6.22 -12.11 -2.02
N ASN A 133 7.20 -11.22 -2.25
CA ASN A 133 7.50 -10.15 -1.30
C ASN A 133 6.31 -9.21 -1.12
N HIS A 134 5.68 -8.80 -2.22
CA HIS A 134 4.51 -7.93 -2.20
C HIS A 134 3.33 -8.61 -1.47
N ASP A 135 3.07 -9.87 -1.78
CA ASP A 135 1.99 -10.62 -1.13
C ASP A 135 2.25 -10.76 0.36
N SER A 136 3.50 -10.96 0.76
CA SER A 136 3.88 -11.01 2.17
C SER A 136 3.62 -9.68 2.88
N VAL A 137 4.00 -8.57 2.24
CA VAL A 137 3.76 -7.22 2.76
C VAL A 137 2.26 -6.99 2.95
N MET A 138 1.46 -7.34 1.97
CA MET A 138 0.00 -7.17 2.03
C MET A 138 -0.64 -8.07 3.06
N ARG A 139 -0.13 -9.28 3.23
CA ARG A 139 -0.61 -10.22 4.27
C ARG A 139 -0.30 -9.70 5.67
N GLU A 140 0.88 -9.13 5.87
CA GLU A 140 1.23 -8.51 7.15
C GLU A 140 0.34 -7.29 7.44
N GLY A 141 -0.02 -6.55 6.40
CA GLY A 141 -0.98 -5.45 6.52
C GLY A 141 -2.35 -5.94 6.97
N ALA A 142 -2.85 -7.02 6.37
CA ALA A 142 -4.13 -7.62 6.75
C ALA A 142 -4.12 -8.09 8.20
N LYS A 143 -3.05 -8.75 8.63
CA LYS A 143 -2.89 -9.21 10.02
C LYS A 143 -2.83 -8.03 11.00
N GLY A 144 -2.09 -7.00 10.64
CA GLY A 144 -1.96 -5.80 11.47
C GLY A 144 -3.28 -5.06 11.61
N LEU A 145 -4.03 -4.94 10.53
CA LEU A 145 -5.34 -4.32 10.54
C LEU A 145 -6.33 -5.12 11.39
N ALA A 146 -6.29 -6.45 11.27
CA ALA A 146 -7.12 -7.34 12.09
C ALA A 146 -6.86 -7.13 13.59
N ARG A 147 -5.59 -7.03 13.99
CA ARG A 147 -5.23 -6.77 15.39
C ARG A 147 -5.69 -5.38 15.84
N LYS A 148 -5.48 -4.38 14.99
CA LYS A 148 -5.86 -2.99 15.32
C LYS A 148 -7.36 -2.85 15.53
N LEU A 149 -8.16 -3.49 14.68
CA LEU A 149 -9.62 -3.40 14.73
C LEU A 149 -10.25 -4.46 15.66
N GLY A 150 -9.50 -5.46 16.08
CA GLY A 150 -10.03 -6.55 16.87
C GLY A 150 -11.07 -7.36 16.11
N THR A 151 -10.89 -7.52 14.79
CA THR A 151 -11.83 -8.21 13.92
C THR A 151 -11.10 -9.03 12.87
N ARG A 152 -11.87 -9.78 12.08
CA ARG A 152 -11.30 -10.64 11.03
C ARG A 152 -11.03 -9.84 9.76
N VAL A 153 -9.86 -10.07 9.17
CA VAL A 153 -9.48 -9.56 7.86
C VAL A 153 -8.97 -10.73 7.02
N ASP A 154 -9.63 -11.01 5.91
CA ASP A 154 -9.23 -12.06 4.98
C ASP A 154 -8.60 -11.42 3.74
N MET A 155 -7.52 -12.03 3.24
CA MET A 155 -6.82 -11.57 2.05
C MET A 155 -7.05 -12.54 0.89
N ARG A 156 -7.28 -11.97 -0.29
CA ARG A 156 -7.43 -12.71 -1.55
C ARG A 156 -6.50 -12.21 -2.62
#